data_b86580feacaca234144f0aa388be8980
#
_entry.id   b86580feacaca234144f0aa388be8980
#
_cell.length_a   1.000
_cell.length_b   1.000
_cell.length_c   1.000
_cell.angle_alpha   90.00
_cell.angle_beta   90.00
_cell.angle_gamma   90.00
#
_symmetry.space_group_name_H-M   'P 1'
#
loop_
_entity.id
_entity.type
_entity.pdbx_description
1 polymer ?
#
loop_
_entity_poly.entity_id
_entity_poly.type
_entity_poly.pdbx_seq_one_letter_code
_entity_poly.pdbx_strand_id
1 'polypeptide(L)'
;TPWYYDDNFNFGWAGPNADVTKPIPCLNMPRIVEYARSKGVGIHLWVHWRPLYDKLEEAFALYEGWGVKGLMVDFMDRNDQEMIRIQEEILECAARHRLFIQFHGSSKPSGLVRTYPNEFTREGTLNYEVCKWDTLVNADHDIAIPFTRMLAGATDYHLGGFRALPRSEFKIQYVNPYVMSTRCHMLAMYVVLENHLTSLCDTPKAYEGQPGFEVLRTVPGTWDEIRVPLAKMNEHVTVARRSGSDWWVGLLNNGTERNLKLKLDFLSEGGYQATIYTDAEDVERNPNNLDRLVRKVT
;
A
#
# COMPACT_ATOMS: atom_id res chain seq x y z
N THR A 1 7.99 13.43 -8.60
CA THR A 1 6.95 14.42 -8.32
C THR A 1 6.55 15.18 -9.57
N PRO A 2 5.29 15.54 -9.79
CA PRO A 2 4.84 16.34 -10.92
C PRO A 2 5.09 17.86 -10.76
N TRP A 3 5.61 18.28 -9.61
CA TRP A 3 5.66 19.69 -9.23
C TRP A 3 6.89 20.42 -9.74
N TYR A 4 6.73 21.72 -10.02
CA TYR A 4 7.84 22.60 -10.38
C TYR A 4 8.83 22.72 -9.23
N TYR A 5 10.11 22.65 -9.53
CA TYR A 5 11.22 22.91 -8.62
C TYR A 5 12.37 23.59 -9.38
N ASP A 6 13.21 24.28 -8.62
CA ASP A 6 14.43 24.87 -9.13
C ASP A 6 15.53 23.81 -9.21
N ASP A 7 16.23 23.73 -10.32
CA ASP A 7 17.32 22.77 -10.57
C ASP A 7 18.48 22.90 -9.57
N ASN A 8 18.54 24.00 -8.81
CA ASN A 8 19.52 24.21 -7.75
C ASN A 8 19.18 23.47 -6.45
N PHE A 9 18.00 22.83 -6.35
CA PHE A 9 17.54 22.10 -5.16
C PHE A 9 17.37 20.61 -5.47
N ASN A 10 18.13 19.77 -4.78
CA ASN A 10 18.02 18.32 -4.88
C ASN A 10 16.66 17.76 -4.42
N PHE A 11 15.86 18.55 -3.69
CA PHE A 11 14.56 18.17 -3.12
C PHE A 11 13.51 19.24 -3.46
N GLY A 12 13.26 19.44 -4.74
CA GLY A 12 12.43 20.52 -5.26
C GLY A 12 11.02 20.66 -4.68
N TRP A 13 10.41 19.56 -4.23
CA TRP A 13 9.05 19.60 -3.67
C TRP A 13 8.94 20.25 -2.28
N ALA A 14 10.03 20.48 -1.57
CA ALA A 14 10.09 21.14 -0.27
C ALA A 14 10.98 22.37 -0.26
N GLY A 15 11.63 22.68 -1.36
CA GLY A 15 12.51 23.85 -1.46
C GLY A 15 11.74 25.18 -1.47
N PRO A 16 12.43 26.30 -1.32
CA PRO A 16 11.80 27.62 -1.28
C PRO A 16 11.08 28.01 -2.57
N ASN A 17 11.39 27.35 -3.68
CA ASN A 17 10.74 27.54 -4.98
C ASN A 17 9.71 26.44 -5.30
N ALA A 18 9.42 25.53 -4.38
CA ALA A 18 8.39 24.52 -4.55
C ALA A 18 7.02 25.20 -4.68
N ASP A 19 6.30 24.87 -5.74
CA ASP A 19 4.97 25.40 -6.02
C ASP A 19 4.04 24.28 -6.44
N VAL A 20 3.17 23.87 -5.52
CA VAL A 20 2.21 22.78 -5.73
C VAL A 20 1.12 23.10 -6.76
N THR A 21 1.05 24.35 -7.20
CA THR A 21 0.10 24.78 -8.25
C THR A 21 0.71 24.76 -9.64
N LYS A 22 2.02 24.50 -9.74
CA LYS A 22 2.76 24.50 -11.01
C LYS A 22 3.37 23.13 -11.30
N PRO A 23 2.82 22.35 -12.25
CA PRO A 23 3.48 21.13 -12.71
C PRO A 23 4.81 21.48 -13.41
N ILE A 24 5.76 20.52 -13.39
CA ILE A 24 6.98 20.66 -14.19
C ILE A 24 6.63 20.76 -15.67
N PRO A 25 7.42 21.50 -16.49
CA PRO A 25 7.04 21.84 -17.88
C PRO A 25 6.78 20.63 -18.80
N CYS A 26 7.40 19.47 -18.51
CA CYS A 26 7.21 18.26 -19.31
C CYS A 26 5.89 17.52 -19.00
N LEU A 27 5.14 17.90 -17.95
CA LEU A 27 3.89 17.26 -17.57
C LEU A 27 2.68 18.15 -17.91
N ASN A 28 1.88 17.67 -18.84
CA ASN A 28 0.57 18.26 -19.12
C ASN A 28 -0.49 17.55 -18.27
N MET A 29 -0.73 18.06 -17.05
CA MET A 29 -1.63 17.46 -16.09
C MET A 29 -3.07 17.27 -16.60
N PRO A 30 -3.72 18.26 -17.25
CA PRO A 30 -5.04 18.04 -17.81
C PRO A 30 -5.12 16.87 -18.80
N ARG A 31 -4.13 16.77 -19.69
CA ARG A 31 -4.06 15.66 -20.66
C ARG A 31 -3.84 14.30 -19.99
N ILE A 32 -2.99 14.24 -18.96
CA ILE A 32 -2.73 13.01 -18.20
C ILE A 32 -4.00 12.54 -17.50
N VAL A 33 -4.70 13.45 -16.83
CA VAL A 33 -5.94 13.14 -16.11
C VAL A 33 -7.04 12.70 -17.08
N GLU A 34 -7.19 13.38 -18.22
CA GLU A 34 -8.16 13.01 -19.24
C GLU A 34 -7.88 11.62 -19.84
N TYR A 35 -6.61 11.33 -20.15
CA TYR A 35 -6.21 10.02 -20.64
C TYR A 35 -6.51 8.91 -19.59
N ALA A 36 -6.13 9.12 -18.32
CA ALA A 36 -6.41 8.18 -17.26
C ALA A 36 -7.93 7.93 -17.11
N ARG A 37 -8.73 9.01 -17.12
CA ARG A 37 -10.20 8.93 -17.09
C ARG A 37 -10.76 8.13 -18.26
N SER A 38 -10.20 8.27 -19.46
CA SER A 38 -10.61 7.49 -20.64
C SER A 38 -10.37 5.99 -20.50
N LYS A 39 -9.49 5.59 -19.55
CA LYS A 39 -9.19 4.21 -19.18
C LYS A 39 -9.89 3.74 -17.90
N GLY A 40 -10.77 4.56 -17.32
CA GLY A 40 -11.43 4.27 -16.05
C GLY A 40 -10.51 4.38 -14.82
N VAL A 41 -9.38 5.08 -14.94
CA VAL A 41 -8.37 5.22 -13.88
C VAL A 41 -8.42 6.65 -13.31
N GLY A 42 -8.47 6.75 -11.98
CA GLY A 42 -8.31 8.02 -11.27
C GLY A 42 -6.85 8.37 -11.08
N ILE A 43 -6.53 9.66 -11.08
CA ILE A 43 -5.18 10.14 -10.75
C ILE A 43 -5.14 10.51 -9.28
N HIS A 44 -4.11 10.01 -8.60
CA HIS A 44 -3.74 10.33 -7.24
C HIS A 44 -2.37 11.00 -7.27
N LEU A 45 -2.23 12.18 -6.64
CA LEU A 45 -0.99 12.96 -6.65
C LEU A 45 -0.25 12.81 -5.33
N TRP A 46 1.06 12.93 -5.38
CA TRP A 46 1.90 13.04 -4.20
C TRP A 46 2.32 14.51 -4.00
N VAL A 47 2.25 15.02 -2.76
CA VAL A 47 2.68 16.37 -2.39
C VAL A 47 3.35 16.38 -1.03
N HIS A 48 4.31 17.28 -0.84
CA HIS A 48 4.82 17.60 0.49
C HIS A 48 3.83 18.52 1.21
N TRP A 49 3.56 18.26 2.50
CA TRP A 49 2.52 18.96 3.25
C TRP A 49 2.71 20.47 3.35
N ARG A 50 3.95 20.95 3.53
CA ARG A 50 4.22 22.37 3.78
C ARG A 50 3.84 23.26 2.60
N PRO A 51 4.40 23.10 1.39
CA PRO A 51 4.00 23.92 0.24
C PRO A 51 2.52 23.73 -0.13
N LEU A 52 1.91 22.58 0.20
CA LEU A 52 0.47 22.39 0.03
C LEU A 52 -0.30 23.28 1.01
N TYR A 53 0.06 23.26 2.29
CA TYR A 53 -0.65 23.99 3.34
C TYR A 53 -0.62 25.50 3.11
N ASP A 54 0.50 26.03 2.62
CA ASP A 54 0.64 27.44 2.27
C ASP A 54 -0.30 27.94 1.16
N LYS A 55 -0.82 26.99 0.31
CA LYS A 55 -1.70 27.28 -0.84
C LYS A 55 -2.90 26.34 -0.91
N LEU A 56 -3.42 25.92 0.24
CA LEU A 56 -4.36 24.79 0.35
C LEU A 56 -5.59 24.92 -0.56
N GLU A 57 -6.31 26.05 -0.48
CA GLU A 57 -7.54 26.29 -1.26
C GLU A 57 -7.22 26.40 -2.77
N GLU A 58 -6.17 27.14 -3.13
CA GLU A 58 -5.76 27.33 -4.53
C GLU A 58 -5.37 25.99 -5.16
N ALA A 59 -4.58 25.19 -4.46
CA ALA A 59 -4.10 23.90 -4.92
C ALA A 59 -5.28 22.92 -5.11
N PHE A 60 -6.17 22.81 -4.14
CA PHE A 60 -7.28 21.85 -4.22
C PHE A 60 -8.32 22.26 -5.28
N ALA A 61 -8.60 23.55 -5.43
CA ALA A 61 -9.44 24.04 -6.53
C ALA A 61 -8.84 23.69 -7.90
N LEU A 62 -7.52 23.83 -8.04
CA LEU A 62 -6.81 23.46 -9.27
C LEU A 62 -6.89 21.95 -9.55
N TYR A 63 -6.66 21.11 -8.53
CA TYR A 63 -6.68 19.66 -8.67
C TYR A 63 -8.10 19.12 -8.97
N GLU A 64 -9.12 19.66 -8.31
CA GLU A 64 -10.51 19.38 -8.66
C GLU A 64 -10.79 19.77 -10.11
N GLY A 65 -10.35 20.96 -10.54
CA GLY A 65 -10.49 21.43 -11.92
C GLY A 65 -9.83 20.53 -12.96
N TRP A 66 -8.73 19.88 -12.63
CA TRP A 66 -8.11 18.86 -13.48
C TRP A 66 -8.84 17.52 -13.44
N GLY A 67 -9.62 17.25 -12.38
CA GLY A 67 -10.31 15.97 -12.16
C GLY A 67 -9.49 14.93 -11.42
N VAL A 68 -8.46 15.36 -10.68
CA VAL A 68 -7.71 14.54 -9.72
C VAL A 68 -8.68 13.96 -8.67
N LYS A 69 -8.39 12.77 -8.16
CA LYS A 69 -9.24 12.07 -7.18
C LYS A 69 -8.76 12.20 -5.74
N GLY A 70 -7.48 12.31 -5.53
CA GLY A 70 -6.92 12.43 -4.19
C GLY A 70 -5.44 12.71 -4.18
N LEU A 71 -4.89 12.81 -2.98
CA LEU A 71 -3.48 13.12 -2.74
C LEU A 71 -2.89 12.25 -1.63
N MET A 72 -1.64 11.86 -1.83
CA MET A 72 -0.73 11.47 -0.76
C MET A 72 -0.04 12.74 -0.26
N VAL A 73 -0.34 13.14 0.97
CA VAL A 73 0.27 14.29 1.66
C VAL A 73 1.33 13.76 2.60
N ASP A 74 2.58 14.11 2.35
CA ASP A 74 3.74 13.44 2.93
C ASP A 74 4.64 14.36 3.75
N PHE A 75 5.59 13.73 4.48
CA PHE A 75 6.56 14.36 5.38
C PHE A 75 5.94 15.09 6.59
N MET A 76 4.86 14.53 7.13
CA MET A 76 4.19 15.04 8.32
C MET A 76 4.80 14.47 9.61
N ASP A 77 6.12 14.55 9.76
CA ASP A 77 6.95 13.87 10.79
C ASP A 77 6.70 14.33 12.22
N ARG A 78 5.48 14.76 12.54
CA ARG A 78 5.02 15.25 13.83
C ARG A 78 3.67 14.64 14.19
N ASN A 79 3.39 14.51 15.48
CA ASN A 79 2.09 14.07 16.01
C ASN A 79 1.60 14.94 17.17
N ASP A 80 2.06 16.18 17.25
CA ASP A 80 1.60 17.15 18.22
C ASP A 80 0.26 17.79 17.82
N GLN A 81 -0.31 18.55 18.73
CA GLN A 81 -1.63 19.18 18.55
C GLN A 81 -1.71 20.09 17.32
N GLU A 82 -0.63 20.79 16.99
CA GLU A 82 -0.58 21.66 15.81
C GLU A 82 -0.68 20.84 14.52
N MET A 83 0.09 19.74 14.43
CA MET A 83 0.04 18.87 13.25
C MET A 83 -1.33 18.20 13.08
N ILE A 84 -1.98 17.78 14.16
CA ILE A 84 -3.33 17.22 14.09
C ILE A 84 -4.32 18.27 13.55
N ARG A 85 -4.22 19.52 13.96
CA ARG A 85 -5.05 20.61 13.43
C ARG A 85 -4.81 20.86 11.96
N ILE A 86 -3.55 20.84 11.52
CA ILE A 86 -3.19 20.95 10.10
C ILE A 86 -3.81 19.80 9.29
N GLN A 87 -3.77 18.57 9.81
CA GLN A 87 -4.42 17.43 9.17
C GLN A 87 -5.94 17.63 9.04
N GLU A 88 -6.61 18.12 10.07
CA GLU A 88 -8.03 18.43 10.04
C GLU A 88 -8.35 19.50 8.99
N GLU A 89 -7.62 20.59 8.94
CA GLU A 89 -7.80 21.65 7.95
C GLU A 89 -7.59 21.15 6.52
N ILE A 90 -6.58 20.30 6.30
CA ILE A 90 -6.37 19.64 5.00
C ILE A 90 -7.57 18.77 4.62
N LEU A 91 -8.08 17.96 5.55
CA LEU A 91 -9.23 17.08 5.31
C LEU A 91 -10.51 17.87 5.03
N GLU A 92 -10.76 18.94 5.77
CA GLU A 92 -11.92 19.81 5.54
C GLU A 92 -11.87 20.48 4.16
N CYS A 93 -10.72 21.03 3.81
CA CYS A 93 -10.53 21.66 2.51
C CYS A 93 -10.67 20.63 1.38
N ALA A 94 -10.02 19.48 1.51
CA ALA A 94 -10.11 18.38 0.54
C ALA A 94 -11.54 17.89 0.34
N ALA A 95 -12.35 17.80 1.41
CA ALA A 95 -13.75 17.40 1.34
C ALA A 95 -14.59 18.37 0.51
N ARG A 96 -14.36 19.69 0.65
CA ARG A 96 -15.05 20.71 -0.18
C ARG A 96 -14.75 20.52 -1.67
N HIS A 97 -13.52 20.07 -2.00
CA HIS A 97 -13.06 19.83 -3.36
C HIS A 97 -13.23 18.37 -3.82
N ARG A 98 -13.94 17.52 -3.05
CA ARG A 98 -14.20 16.10 -3.38
C ARG A 98 -12.92 15.30 -3.61
N LEU A 99 -11.88 15.61 -2.86
CA LEU A 99 -10.60 14.92 -2.87
C LEU A 99 -10.48 14.01 -1.65
N PHE A 100 -9.96 12.81 -1.83
CA PHE A 100 -9.55 11.99 -0.71
C PHE A 100 -8.06 12.20 -0.40
N ILE A 101 -7.70 11.99 0.85
CA ILE A 101 -6.35 12.21 1.36
C ILE A 101 -5.79 10.91 1.92
N GLN A 102 -4.55 10.67 1.61
CA GLN A 102 -3.69 9.66 2.22
C GLN A 102 -2.54 10.41 2.92
N PHE A 103 -2.39 10.22 4.23
CA PHE A 103 -1.27 10.81 4.96
C PHE A 103 -0.07 9.87 4.99
N HIS A 104 1.11 10.41 4.71
CA HIS A 104 2.38 9.70 4.68
C HIS A 104 3.42 10.43 5.54
N GLY A 105 4.51 9.73 5.96
CA GLY A 105 5.41 10.29 6.95
C GLY A 105 4.64 10.82 8.18
N SER A 106 3.61 10.12 8.64
CA SER A 106 2.64 10.61 9.60
C SER A 106 2.44 9.66 10.78
N SER A 107 1.81 10.15 11.84
CA SER A 107 1.39 9.31 12.97
C SER A 107 0.38 8.25 12.55
N LYS A 108 0.25 7.18 13.35
CA LYS A 108 -0.83 6.21 13.20
C LYS A 108 -2.22 6.88 13.31
N PRO A 109 -3.31 6.24 12.80
CA PRO A 109 -4.66 6.79 12.86
C PRO A 109 -5.09 7.17 14.29
N SER A 110 -5.74 8.32 14.41
CA SER A 110 -6.31 8.84 15.66
C SER A 110 -7.84 8.74 15.71
N GLY A 111 -8.46 8.21 14.66
CA GLY A 111 -9.92 8.14 14.51
C GLY A 111 -10.53 9.26 13.69
N LEU A 112 -9.72 10.14 13.11
CA LEU A 112 -10.18 11.25 12.25
C LEU A 112 -11.03 10.78 11.08
N VAL A 113 -10.78 9.59 10.55
CA VAL A 113 -11.56 8.96 9.47
C VAL A 113 -13.07 8.87 9.77
N ARG A 114 -13.47 8.89 11.02
CA ARG A 114 -14.89 8.88 11.43
C ARG A 114 -15.56 10.24 11.25
N THR A 115 -14.79 11.32 11.40
CA THR A 115 -15.25 12.70 11.17
C THR A 115 -15.04 13.09 9.71
N TYR A 116 -13.92 12.69 9.15
CA TYR A 116 -13.47 13.00 7.79
C TYR A 116 -13.31 11.71 6.97
N PRO A 117 -14.39 11.14 6.42
CA PRO A 117 -14.34 9.88 5.66
C PRO A 117 -13.57 9.99 4.33
N ASN A 118 -13.15 11.18 3.95
CA ASN A 118 -12.22 11.43 2.87
C ASN A 118 -10.74 11.24 3.27
N GLU A 119 -10.43 10.95 4.54
CA GLU A 119 -9.17 10.32 4.91
C GLU A 119 -9.22 8.86 4.50
N PHE A 120 -8.46 8.49 3.47
CA PHE A 120 -8.54 7.16 2.91
C PHE A 120 -7.69 6.15 3.68
N THR A 121 -6.45 6.53 3.97
CA THR A 121 -5.52 5.74 4.77
C THR A 121 -4.33 6.61 5.18
N ARG A 122 -3.50 6.08 6.09
CA ARG A 122 -2.22 6.69 6.44
C ARG A 122 -1.16 5.65 6.74
N GLU A 123 0.08 6.03 6.60
CA GLU A 123 1.22 5.16 6.82
C GLU A 123 1.40 4.81 8.32
N GLY A 124 2.08 5.65 9.07
CA GLY A 124 2.33 5.48 10.50
C GLY A 124 3.07 4.19 10.88
N THR A 125 3.86 3.64 9.96
CA THR A 125 4.71 2.47 10.14
C THR A 125 5.78 2.39 9.06
N LEU A 126 6.87 1.66 9.30
CA LEU A 126 7.80 1.29 8.26
C LEU A 126 7.13 0.33 7.27
N ASN A 127 7.46 0.44 6.01
CA ASN A 127 6.95 -0.39 4.92
C ASN A 127 8.08 -0.73 3.92
N TYR A 128 7.76 -1.38 2.79
CA TYR A 128 8.78 -1.85 1.86
C TYR A 128 9.58 -0.76 1.15
N GLU A 129 9.21 0.50 1.22
CA GLU A 129 10.09 1.55 0.70
C GLU A 129 11.39 1.66 1.49
N VAL A 130 11.40 1.26 2.76
CA VAL A 130 12.58 1.24 3.64
C VAL A 130 13.70 0.36 3.06
N CYS A 131 13.37 -0.65 2.25
CA CYS A 131 14.35 -1.47 1.54
C CYS A 131 15.28 -0.69 0.61
N LYS A 132 14.96 0.58 0.32
CA LYS A 132 15.84 1.48 -0.43
C LYS A 132 17.07 1.93 0.37
N TRP A 133 17.01 1.90 1.70
CA TRP A 133 18.07 2.45 2.57
C TRP A 133 18.34 1.66 3.86
N ASP A 134 17.49 0.64 4.17
CA ASP A 134 17.64 -0.16 5.40
C ASP A 134 17.19 -1.62 5.17
N THR A 135 17.41 -2.47 6.18
CA THR A 135 17.08 -3.90 6.21
C THR A 135 16.00 -4.24 7.26
N LEU A 136 15.36 -3.25 7.85
CA LEU A 136 14.40 -3.42 8.95
C LEU A 136 13.09 -4.08 8.53
N VAL A 137 12.67 -3.90 7.27
CA VAL A 137 11.42 -4.46 6.77
C VAL A 137 11.67 -5.83 6.15
N ASN A 138 11.05 -6.83 6.75
CA ASN A 138 11.18 -8.25 6.40
C ASN A 138 9.95 -9.02 6.95
N ALA A 139 9.90 -10.33 6.78
CA ALA A 139 8.77 -11.16 7.23
C ALA A 139 8.45 -11.05 8.73
N ASP A 140 9.45 -10.87 9.60
CA ASP A 140 9.23 -10.69 11.04
C ASP A 140 8.54 -9.35 11.33
N HIS A 141 8.95 -8.29 10.63
CA HIS A 141 8.29 -6.98 10.70
C HIS A 141 6.84 -7.07 10.20
N ASP A 142 6.61 -7.69 9.05
CA ASP A 142 5.29 -7.79 8.44
C ASP A 142 4.27 -8.49 9.34
N ILE A 143 4.71 -9.56 10.02
CA ILE A 143 3.87 -10.31 10.96
C ILE A 143 3.50 -9.49 12.19
N ALA A 144 4.34 -8.54 12.61
CA ALA A 144 4.04 -7.69 13.75
C ALA A 144 2.95 -6.65 13.45
N ILE A 145 2.80 -6.22 12.19
CA ILE A 145 1.88 -5.15 11.79
C ILE A 145 0.41 -5.45 12.16
N PRO A 146 -0.17 -6.62 11.87
CA PRO A 146 -1.54 -6.96 12.26
C PRO A 146 -1.82 -6.87 13.75
N PHE A 147 -0.82 -7.15 14.59
CA PHE A 147 -0.95 -7.17 16.05
C PHE A 147 -0.60 -5.85 16.74
N THR A 148 -0.06 -4.90 16.01
CA THR A 148 0.41 -3.62 16.55
C THR A 148 -0.18 -2.44 15.80
N ARG A 149 0.36 -2.09 14.64
CA ARG A 149 -0.04 -0.93 13.86
C ARG A 149 -1.52 -0.96 13.45
N MET A 150 -2.02 -2.10 13.02
CA MET A 150 -3.42 -2.24 12.58
C MET A 150 -4.45 -2.18 13.70
N LEU A 151 -4.04 -2.24 14.98
CA LEU A 151 -4.94 -1.96 16.10
C LEU A 151 -5.49 -0.53 16.06
N ALA A 152 -4.78 0.40 15.43
CA ALA A 152 -5.21 1.78 15.24
C ALA A 152 -6.07 1.98 13.97
N GLY A 153 -6.18 0.99 13.10
CA GLY A 153 -6.91 1.04 11.83
C GLY A 153 -6.07 0.66 10.62
N ALA A 154 -6.65 0.79 9.44
CA ALA A 154 -6.01 0.49 8.15
C ALA A 154 -4.65 1.19 8.00
N THR A 155 -3.74 0.54 7.28
CA THR A 155 -2.39 1.05 7.07
C THR A 155 -2.08 1.18 5.58
N ASP A 156 -1.53 2.32 5.18
CA ASP A 156 -0.81 2.35 3.92
C ASP A 156 0.49 1.57 4.09
N TYR A 157 0.67 0.60 3.20
CA TYR A 157 1.84 -0.26 3.22
C TYR A 157 2.24 -0.53 1.77
N HIS A 158 3.45 -0.17 1.39
CA HIS A 158 3.92 -0.30 0.02
C HIS A 158 4.20 -1.77 -0.31
N LEU A 159 3.23 -2.42 -0.92
CA LEU A 159 3.23 -3.84 -1.26
C LEU A 159 3.62 -4.09 -2.72
N GLY A 160 3.83 -5.36 -3.05
CA GLY A 160 3.97 -5.83 -4.42
C GLY A 160 5.36 -5.67 -5.02
N GLY A 161 6.41 -5.56 -4.23
CA GLY A 161 7.77 -5.65 -4.73
C GLY A 161 8.04 -7.03 -5.33
N PHE A 162 8.23 -7.11 -6.67
CA PHE A 162 8.43 -8.36 -7.38
C PHE A 162 9.89 -8.67 -7.69
N ARG A 163 10.81 -7.93 -7.09
CA ARG A 163 12.26 -8.15 -7.15
C ARG A 163 12.79 -8.60 -5.79
N ALA A 164 12.49 -9.81 -5.42
CA ALA A 164 12.95 -10.39 -4.18
C ALA A 164 14.37 -10.97 -4.31
N LEU A 165 15.16 -10.82 -3.26
CA LEU A 165 16.46 -11.49 -3.12
C LEU A 165 16.47 -12.34 -1.85
N PRO A 166 17.24 -13.46 -1.85
CA PRO A 166 17.53 -14.19 -0.63
C PRO A 166 18.16 -13.27 0.42
N ARG A 167 17.86 -13.51 1.69
CA ARG A 167 18.38 -12.67 2.78
C ARG A 167 19.91 -12.55 2.77
N SER A 168 20.61 -13.62 2.38
CA SER A 168 22.07 -13.65 2.26
C SER A 168 22.63 -12.79 1.12
N GLU A 169 21.82 -12.47 0.13
CA GLU A 169 22.19 -11.71 -1.07
C GLU A 169 21.54 -10.32 -1.10
N PHE A 170 20.69 -10.02 -0.11
CA PHE A 170 19.98 -8.75 -0.05
C PHE A 170 20.97 -7.58 -0.01
N LYS A 171 20.70 -6.60 -0.83
CA LYS A 171 21.48 -5.36 -0.90
C LYS A 171 20.55 -4.16 -0.98
N ILE A 172 20.93 -3.13 -0.25
CA ILE A 172 20.25 -1.82 -0.30
C ILE A 172 20.48 -1.20 -1.67
N GLN A 173 19.38 -0.78 -2.30
CA GLN A 173 19.42 -0.13 -3.60
C GLN A 173 18.27 0.84 -3.73
N TYR A 174 18.58 2.14 -3.92
CA TYR A 174 17.55 3.19 -3.97
C TYR A 174 16.68 3.12 -5.23
N VAL A 175 17.31 2.92 -6.40
CA VAL A 175 16.61 2.80 -7.68
C VAL A 175 16.34 1.33 -7.97
N ASN A 176 15.08 0.99 -8.30
CA ASN A 176 14.63 -0.40 -8.46
C ASN A 176 14.98 -1.27 -7.24
N PRO A 177 14.51 -0.94 -6.04
CA PRO A 177 14.88 -1.62 -4.81
C PRO A 177 14.50 -3.10 -4.85
N TYR A 178 15.23 -3.90 -4.09
CA TYR A 178 14.88 -5.28 -3.81
C TYR A 178 14.04 -5.38 -2.55
N VAL A 179 13.27 -6.46 -2.42
CA VAL A 179 12.55 -6.79 -1.19
C VAL A 179 13.13 -8.04 -0.55
N MET A 180 13.16 -8.06 0.78
CA MET A 180 13.65 -9.19 1.58
C MET A 180 12.46 -10.03 2.05
N SER A 181 11.79 -10.66 1.08
CA SER A 181 10.58 -11.45 1.27
C SER A 181 10.46 -12.49 0.16
N THR A 182 9.49 -13.41 0.26
CA THR A 182 9.13 -14.28 -0.88
C THR A 182 7.97 -13.69 -1.67
N ARG A 183 7.81 -14.15 -2.90
CA ARG A 183 6.69 -13.79 -3.76
C ARG A 183 5.35 -14.12 -3.11
N CYS A 184 5.22 -15.30 -2.52
CA CYS A 184 3.98 -15.73 -1.86
C CYS A 184 3.68 -14.92 -0.61
N HIS A 185 4.69 -14.58 0.20
CA HIS A 185 4.52 -13.71 1.34
C HIS A 185 3.98 -12.35 0.90
N MET A 186 4.58 -11.74 -0.12
CA MET A 186 4.14 -10.47 -0.69
C MET A 186 2.70 -10.52 -1.19
N LEU A 187 2.29 -11.60 -1.86
CA LEU A 187 0.91 -11.79 -2.31
C LEU A 187 -0.06 -11.96 -1.15
N ALA A 188 0.32 -12.72 -0.12
CA ALA A 188 -0.52 -12.94 1.06
C ALA A 188 -0.81 -11.65 1.84
N MET A 189 0.12 -10.69 1.84
CA MET A 189 -0.04 -9.40 2.51
C MET A 189 -1.23 -8.59 1.97
N TYR A 190 -1.61 -8.74 0.70
CA TYR A 190 -2.80 -8.10 0.12
C TYR A 190 -4.11 -8.60 0.74
N VAL A 191 -4.09 -9.77 1.34
CA VAL A 191 -5.24 -10.33 2.06
C VAL A 191 -5.13 -10.06 3.56
N VAL A 192 -3.93 -10.11 4.13
CA VAL A 192 -3.72 -10.00 5.58
C VAL A 192 -3.81 -8.55 6.05
N LEU A 193 -3.17 -7.61 5.35
CA LEU A 193 -3.19 -6.22 5.75
C LEU A 193 -4.48 -5.53 5.29
N GLU A 194 -5.03 -4.70 6.16
CA GLU A 194 -6.16 -3.85 5.80
C GLU A 194 -5.66 -2.51 5.27
N ASN A 195 -6.00 -2.25 4.02
CA ASN A 195 -5.70 -1.00 3.34
C ASN A 195 -6.82 -0.71 2.34
N HIS A 196 -7.33 0.50 2.36
CA HIS A 196 -8.41 0.93 1.46
C HIS A 196 -7.90 1.38 0.08
N LEU A 197 -6.61 1.62 -0.04
CA LEU A 197 -5.92 1.99 -1.28
C LEU A 197 -4.58 1.25 -1.33
N THR A 198 -4.63 -0.03 -1.62
CA THR A 198 -3.44 -0.89 -1.62
C THR A 198 -2.54 -0.58 -2.81
N SER A 199 -1.30 -0.21 -2.53
CA SER A 199 -0.31 0.15 -3.54
C SER A 199 0.26 -1.06 -4.27
N LEU A 200 0.65 -0.86 -5.53
CA LEU A 200 1.59 -1.70 -6.27
C LEU A 200 2.89 -0.89 -6.40
N CYS A 201 3.94 -1.27 -5.68
CA CYS A 201 5.12 -0.44 -5.50
C CYS A 201 6.22 -0.66 -6.55
N ASP A 202 5.97 -1.50 -7.57
CA ASP A 202 6.93 -1.74 -8.64
C ASP A 202 6.46 -1.14 -9.98
N THR A 203 7.34 -1.15 -10.98
CA THR A 203 7.01 -0.68 -12.31
C THR A 203 6.13 -1.70 -13.06
N PRO A 204 5.26 -1.28 -14.00
CA PRO A 204 4.44 -2.22 -14.77
C PRO A 204 5.24 -3.36 -15.43
N LYS A 205 6.45 -3.07 -15.92
CA LYS A 205 7.33 -4.08 -16.52
C LYS A 205 7.83 -5.13 -15.54
N ALA A 206 7.90 -4.82 -14.24
CA ALA A 206 8.31 -5.79 -13.23
C ALA A 206 7.25 -6.87 -12.98
N TYR A 207 6.00 -6.60 -13.36
CA TYR A 207 4.87 -7.53 -13.21
C TYR A 207 4.57 -8.36 -14.46
N GLU A 208 4.90 -7.86 -15.65
CA GLU A 208 4.58 -8.51 -16.91
C GLU A 208 5.19 -9.92 -16.99
N GLY A 209 4.33 -10.92 -17.20
CA GLY A 209 4.74 -12.32 -17.31
C GLY A 209 5.24 -12.97 -16.01
N GLN A 210 5.16 -12.28 -14.88
CA GLN A 210 5.62 -12.82 -13.60
C GLN A 210 4.58 -13.75 -12.97
N PRO A 211 5.01 -14.87 -12.37
CA PRO A 211 4.13 -15.74 -11.60
C PRO A 211 3.45 -14.98 -10.45
N GLY A 212 2.15 -15.22 -10.23
CA GLY A 212 1.39 -14.56 -9.18
C GLY A 212 0.83 -13.17 -9.53
N PHE A 213 1.17 -12.60 -10.70
CA PHE A 213 0.62 -11.31 -11.10
C PHE A 213 -0.91 -11.36 -11.30
N GLU A 214 -1.45 -12.51 -11.68
CA GLU A 214 -2.89 -12.72 -11.75
C GLU A 214 -3.61 -12.49 -10.43
N VAL A 215 -2.98 -12.76 -9.30
CA VAL A 215 -3.52 -12.46 -7.95
C VAL A 215 -3.70 -10.96 -7.79
N LEU A 216 -2.67 -10.17 -8.11
CA LEU A 216 -2.72 -8.71 -8.00
C LEU A 216 -3.78 -8.07 -8.90
N ARG A 217 -4.10 -8.72 -10.02
CA ARG A 217 -5.13 -8.25 -10.95
C ARG A 217 -6.56 -8.55 -10.50
N THR A 218 -6.73 -9.46 -9.55
CA THR A 218 -8.04 -10.00 -9.17
C THR A 218 -8.36 -9.83 -7.69
N VAL A 219 -7.36 -9.58 -6.84
CA VAL A 219 -7.58 -9.35 -5.42
C VAL A 219 -8.54 -8.15 -5.21
N PRO A 220 -9.62 -8.32 -4.44
CA PRO A 220 -10.58 -7.26 -4.21
C PRO A 220 -9.98 -6.08 -3.40
N GLY A 221 -10.45 -4.87 -3.70
CA GLY A 221 -10.16 -3.68 -2.89
C GLY A 221 -11.08 -3.50 -1.68
N THR A 222 -12.19 -4.26 -1.60
CA THR A 222 -13.17 -4.21 -0.52
C THR A 222 -13.63 -5.61 -0.15
N TRP A 223 -14.05 -5.79 1.10
CA TRP A 223 -14.36 -7.09 1.67
C TRP A 223 -15.71 -7.06 2.39
N ASP A 224 -16.51 -8.10 2.22
CA ASP A 224 -17.80 -8.26 2.88
C ASP A 224 -17.68 -8.89 4.28
N GLU A 225 -16.64 -9.71 4.47
CA GLU A 225 -16.44 -10.46 5.72
C GLU A 225 -14.94 -10.71 5.98
N ILE A 226 -14.56 -10.74 7.25
CA ILE A 226 -13.18 -11.01 7.69
C ILE A 226 -13.22 -12.04 8.82
N ARG A 227 -12.33 -13.05 8.73
CA ARG A 227 -12.05 -14.04 9.76
C ARG A 227 -10.55 -14.15 10.01
N VAL A 228 -10.16 -14.46 11.24
CA VAL A 228 -8.76 -14.70 11.63
C VAL A 228 -8.67 -16.10 12.24
N PRO A 229 -8.62 -17.15 11.42
CA PRO A 229 -8.68 -18.53 11.91
C PRO A 229 -7.43 -18.95 12.70
N LEU A 230 -6.27 -18.41 12.41
CA LEU A 230 -5.02 -18.71 13.12
C LEU A 230 -4.22 -17.43 13.33
N ALA A 231 -3.75 -17.20 14.55
CA ALA A 231 -2.90 -16.07 14.85
C ALA A 231 -2.04 -16.35 16.09
N LYS A 232 -0.75 -16.07 15.98
CA LYS A 232 0.19 -16.03 17.10
C LYS A 232 1.21 -14.94 16.85
N MET A 233 1.22 -13.95 17.73
CA MET A 233 2.10 -12.79 17.61
C MET A 233 3.55 -13.23 17.43
N ASN A 234 4.28 -12.56 16.51
CA ASN A 234 5.65 -12.83 16.11
C ASN A 234 5.92 -14.20 15.46
N GLU A 235 4.89 -15.00 15.20
CA GLU A 235 5.06 -16.31 14.60
C GLU A 235 4.31 -16.43 13.27
N HIS A 236 2.99 -16.27 13.29
CA HIS A 236 2.16 -16.40 12.11
C HIS A 236 0.81 -15.69 12.26
N VAL A 237 0.18 -15.35 11.15
CA VAL A 237 -1.20 -14.89 11.08
C VAL A 237 -1.85 -15.39 9.79
N THR A 238 -3.08 -15.87 9.91
CA THR A 238 -3.94 -16.23 8.77
C THR A 238 -5.19 -15.38 8.81
N VAL A 239 -5.48 -14.72 7.72
CA VAL A 239 -6.70 -13.93 7.52
C VAL A 239 -7.45 -14.52 6.34
N ALA A 240 -8.74 -14.75 6.52
CA ALA A 240 -9.67 -15.12 5.46
C ALA A 240 -10.65 -13.97 5.25
N ARG A 241 -10.80 -13.53 4.01
CA ARG A 241 -11.68 -12.42 3.62
C ARG A 241 -12.61 -12.86 2.50
N ARG A 242 -13.88 -12.46 2.57
CA ARG A 242 -14.87 -12.76 1.54
C ARG A 242 -15.18 -11.52 0.71
N SER A 243 -15.31 -11.71 -0.59
CA SER A 243 -15.86 -10.74 -1.52
C SER A 243 -16.84 -11.46 -2.45
N GLY A 244 -18.12 -11.13 -2.37
CA GLY A 244 -19.18 -11.88 -3.03
C GLY A 244 -19.24 -13.34 -2.58
N SER A 245 -19.09 -14.28 -3.49
CA SER A 245 -19.03 -15.72 -3.25
C SER A 245 -17.62 -16.24 -2.93
N ASP A 246 -16.59 -15.44 -3.17
CA ASP A 246 -15.21 -15.89 -3.16
C ASP A 246 -14.52 -15.57 -1.85
N TRP A 247 -13.76 -16.55 -1.36
CA TRP A 247 -12.91 -16.38 -0.19
C TRP A 247 -11.44 -16.29 -0.60
N TRP A 248 -10.76 -15.35 0.01
CA TRP A 248 -9.33 -15.10 -0.12
C TRP A 248 -8.66 -15.38 1.21
N VAL A 249 -7.64 -16.23 1.21
CA VAL A 249 -6.92 -16.59 2.43
C VAL A 249 -5.46 -16.22 2.29
N GLY A 250 -4.98 -15.34 3.15
CA GLY A 250 -3.58 -14.97 3.27
C GLY A 250 -3.00 -15.56 4.55
N LEU A 251 -1.84 -16.21 4.46
CA LEU A 251 -1.07 -16.71 5.58
C LEU A 251 0.32 -16.12 5.54
N LEU A 252 0.69 -15.41 6.59
CA LEU A 252 2.05 -14.95 6.82
C LEU A 252 2.70 -15.79 7.92
N ASN A 253 3.94 -16.19 7.71
CA ASN A 253 4.78 -16.91 8.65
C ASN A 253 6.15 -16.24 8.73
N ASN A 254 6.77 -16.25 9.90
CA ASN A 254 8.16 -15.80 10.05
C ASN A 254 9.14 -16.85 9.47
N GLY A 255 10.44 -16.61 9.62
CA GLY A 255 11.48 -17.50 9.10
C GLY A 255 11.57 -18.90 9.74
N THR A 256 10.64 -19.28 10.63
CA THR A 256 10.63 -20.61 11.25
C THR A 256 9.60 -21.51 10.56
N GLU A 257 10.02 -22.67 10.09
CA GLU A 257 9.12 -23.69 9.52
C GLU A 257 8.06 -24.15 10.52
N ARG A 258 6.82 -24.27 10.07
CA ARG A 258 5.67 -24.73 10.88
C ARG A 258 4.71 -25.59 10.09
N ASN A 259 4.13 -26.57 10.76
CA ASN A 259 2.96 -27.31 10.30
C ASN A 259 1.69 -26.74 10.93
N LEU A 260 0.91 -26.00 10.16
CA LEU A 260 -0.33 -25.36 10.61
C LEU A 260 -1.53 -26.09 10.03
N LYS A 261 -2.54 -26.34 10.87
CA LYS A 261 -3.83 -26.90 10.44
C LYS A 261 -4.86 -25.77 10.37
N LEU A 262 -5.21 -25.38 9.16
CA LEU A 262 -6.27 -24.40 8.93
C LEU A 262 -7.62 -25.10 8.84
N LYS A 263 -8.54 -24.76 9.77
CA LYS A 263 -9.95 -25.13 9.63
C LYS A 263 -10.64 -24.19 8.66
N LEU A 264 -11.44 -24.75 7.79
CA LEU A 264 -12.19 -24.00 6.78
C LEU A 264 -13.66 -23.79 7.20
N ASP A 265 -13.92 -23.68 8.49
CA ASP A 265 -15.25 -23.53 9.09
C ASP A 265 -15.92 -22.16 8.81
N PHE A 266 -15.22 -21.27 8.16
CA PHE A 266 -15.77 -20.03 7.61
C PHE A 266 -16.44 -20.25 6.25
N LEU A 267 -16.22 -21.38 5.58
CA LEU A 267 -16.90 -21.74 4.33
C LEU A 267 -18.31 -22.29 4.65
N SER A 268 -19.28 -21.94 3.81
CA SER A 268 -20.60 -22.59 3.86
C SER A 268 -20.51 -24.03 3.34
N GLU A 269 -21.56 -24.82 3.61
CA GLU A 269 -21.66 -26.16 3.02
C GLU A 269 -21.65 -26.07 1.49
N GLY A 270 -20.90 -26.96 0.84
CA GLY A 270 -20.78 -27.00 -0.61
C GLY A 270 -19.40 -27.41 -1.11
N GLY A 271 -19.26 -27.47 -2.41
CA GLY A 271 -17.99 -27.77 -3.05
C GLY A 271 -17.28 -26.49 -3.49
N TYR A 272 -16.00 -26.36 -3.16
CA TYR A 272 -15.15 -25.24 -3.53
C TYR A 272 -13.99 -25.71 -4.38
N GLN A 273 -13.47 -24.80 -5.20
CA GLN A 273 -12.18 -24.96 -5.85
C GLN A 273 -11.19 -23.98 -5.21
N ALA A 274 -10.13 -24.50 -4.60
CA ALA A 274 -9.05 -23.69 -4.06
C ALA A 274 -7.91 -23.57 -5.07
N THR A 275 -7.51 -22.34 -5.38
CA THR A 275 -6.24 -22.06 -6.04
C THR A 275 -5.25 -21.62 -4.97
N ILE A 276 -4.17 -22.36 -4.83
CA ILE A 276 -3.18 -22.18 -3.77
C ILE A 276 -1.88 -21.72 -4.41
N TYR A 277 -1.34 -20.62 -3.91
CA TYR A 277 0.00 -20.15 -4.22
C TYR A 277 0.89 -20.41 -3.03
N THR A 278 2.00 -21.07 -3.24
CA THR A 278 2.95 -21.45 -2.18
C THR A 278 4.38 -21.23 -2.69
N ASP A 279 5.29 -20.99 -1.76
CA ASP A 279 6.70 -20.92 -2.09
C ASP A 279 7.15 -22.21 -2.79
N ALA A 280 7.94 -22.07 -3.86
CA ALA A 280 8.52 -23.20 -4.56
C ALA A 280 9.65 -23.86 -3.73
N GLU A 281 10.00 -25.11 -4.07
CA GLU A 281 11.06 -25.85 -3.35
C GLU A 281 12.42 -25.11 -3.32
N ASP A 282 12.69 -24.30 -4.33
CA ASP A 282 13.94 -23.56 -4.46
C ASP A 282 13.87 -22.12 -3.94
N VAL A 283 12.85 -21.76 -3.15
CA VAL A 283 12.57 -20.39 -2.69
C VAL A 283 13.74 -19.76 -1.93
N GLU A 284 14.53 -20.54 -1.21
CA GLU A 284 15.72 -20.06 -0.50
C GLU A 284 16.81 -19.53 -1.45
N ARG A 285 16.81 -19.98 -2.70
CA ARG A 285 17.73 -19.51 -3.75
C ARG A 285 17.09 -18.49 -4.66
N ASN A 286 15.79 -18.63 -4.91
CA ASN A 286 15.04 -17.70 -5.74
C ASN A 286 13.66 -17.40 -5.11
N PRO A 287 13.57 -16.40 -4.24
CA PRO A 287 12.34 -16.04 -3.55
C PRO A 287 11.23 -15.48 -4.47
N ASN A 288 11.52 -15.34 -5.77
CA ASN A 288 10.52 -14.97 -6.77
C ASN A 288 9.74 -16.17 -7.33
N ASN A 289 10.22 -17.40 -7.07
CA ASN A 289 9.54 -18.60 -7.54
C ASN A 289 8.38 -18.96 -6.61
N LEU A 290 7.32 -19.47 -7.22
CA LEU A 290 6.15 -19.99 -6.52
C LEU A 290 5.54 -21.16 -7.28
N ASP A 291 4.84 -22.03 -6.56
CA ASP A 291 3.99 -23.08 -7.12
C ASP A 291 2.53 -22.68 -7.07
N ARG A 292 1.79 -23.04 -8.11
CA ARG A 292 0.35 -22.84 -8.20
C ARG A 292 -0.36 -24.19 -8.26
N LEU A 293 -1.15 -24.49 -7.25
CA LEU A 293 -1.89 -25.72 -7.11
C LEU A 293 -3.39 -25.47 -7.17
N VAL A 294 -4.14 -26.41 -7.74
CA VAL A 294 -5.62 -26.36 -7.72
C VAL A 294 -6.13 -27.60 -7.01
N ARG A 295 -7.02 -27.41 -6.04
CA ARG A 295 -7.62 -28.48 -5.23
C ARG A 295 -9.13 -28.30 -5.13
N LYS A 296 -9.85 -29.43 -5.08
CA LYS A 296 -11.26 -29.43 -4.67
C LYS A 296 -11.32 -29.52 -3.15
N VAL A 297 -12.19 -28.76 -2.56
CA VAL A 297 -12.48 -28.70 -1.12
C VAL A 297 -13.98 -28.96 -0.95
N THR A 298 -14.34 -29.91 -0.11
CA THR A 298 -15.73 -30.30 0.18
C THR A 298 -15.97 -30.25 1.67
#